data_8b8af5ef8ba009291526aabeb9417ff5
#
_entry.id   8b8af5ef8ba009291526aabeb9417ff5
#
_cell.length_a   1.000
_cell.length_b   1.000
_cell.length_c   1.000
_cell.angle_alpha   90.00
_cell.angle_beta   90.00
_cell.angle_gamma   90.00
#
_symmetry.space_group_name_H-M   'P 1'
#
loop_
_entity.id
_entity.type
_entity.pdbx_description
1 polymer ?
#
loop_
_entity_poly.entity_id
_entity_poly.type
_entity_poly.pdbx_seq_one_letter_code
_entity_poly.pdbx_strand_id
1 'polypeptide(L)'
;MIAFYRAAALAAALLLAGCSHSTDTKETRPQAWLQPGTRVTLPPPGISPAVSSQQLLTGSFNGQTQSLLVMLNADAHKVTLAGLSSVGIRLFLATYDETGIHTEQSIVVPQLPPASQVLADVMLSHWPISAWQPQLPKGWTLTDNGDRRELHNASGKLVTEIVYLQRKGKREPISIEQHVFKYHITIQYLGD
;
A
#
# COMPACT_ATOMS: atom_id res chain seq x y z
N MET A 1 -44.78 -53.28 -12.07
CA MET A 1 -44.02 -52.28 -12.91
C MET A 1 -44.13 -50.85 -12.41
N ILE A 2 -45.21 -50.44 -11.76
CA ILE A 2 -45.42 -49.03 -11.31
C ILE A 2 -44.49 -48.64 -10.12
N ALA A 3 -44.05 -49.58 -9.28
CA ALA A 3 -43.18 -49.33 -8.12
C ALA A 3 -41.74 -48.96 -8.49
N PHE A 4 -41.23 -49.44 -9.61
CA PHE A 4 -39.86 -49.12 -10.08
C PHE A 4 -39.72 -47.71 -10.64
N TYR A 5 -40.75 -47.13 -11.22
CA TYR A 5 -40.71 -45.76 -11.73
C TYR A 5 -40.75 -44.71 -10.64
N ARG A 6 -41.37 -45.03 -9.49
CA ARG A 6 -41.40 -44.11 -8.32
C ARG A 6 -40.06 -44.01 -7.60
N ALA A 7 -39.29 -45.09 -7.56
CA ALA A 7 -37.94 -45.08 -6.96
C ALA A 7 -36.92 -44.35 -7.82
N ALA A 8 -37.05 -44.45 -9.16
CA ALA A 8 -36.15 -43.72 -10.10
C ALA A 8 -36.40 -42.23 -10.10
N ALA A 9 -37.65 -41.78 -9.91
CA ALA A 9 -38.00 -40.35 -9.86
C ALA A 9 -37.51 -39.68 -8.58
N LEU A 10 -37.45 -40.38 -7.44
CA LEU A 10 -36.89 -39.83 -6.19
C LEU A 10 -35.36 -39.75 -6.22
N ALA A 11 -34.67 -40.66 -6.91
CA ALA A 11 -33.21 -40.62 -7.04
C ALA A 11 -32.73 -39.49 -7.95
N ALA A 12 -33.51 -39.09 -8.96
CA ALA A 12 -33.18 -37.97 -9.88
C ALA A 12 -33.36 -36.59 -9.22
N ALA A 13 -34.23 -36.46 -8.21
CA ALA A 13 -34.48 -35.19 -7.52
C ALA A 13 -33.36 -34.84 -6.50
N LEU A 14 -32.53 -35.77 -6.10
CA LEU A 14 -31.43 -35.58 -5.11
C LEU A 14 -30.11 -35.12 -5.76
N LEU A 15 -30.03 -35.14 -7.09
CA LEU A 15 -28.81 -34.70 -7.83
C LEU A 15 -28.79 -33.22 -8.21
N LEU A 16 -29.83 -32.45 -7.90
CA LEU A 16 -29.93 -31.00 -8.16
C LEU A 16 -29.64 -30.12 -6.95
N ALA A 17 -29.23 -30.71 -5.81
CA ALA A 17 -28.62 -29.98 -4.74
C ALA A 17 -27.16 -29.60 -5.16
N GLY A 18 -27.04 -28.88 -6.29
CA GLY A 18 -25.82 -28.25 -6.70
C GLY A 18 -25.40 -27.29 -5.60
N CYS A 19 -24.31 -27.60 -4.90
CA CYS A 19 -23.58 -26.66 -4.05
C CYS A 19 -23.39 -25.38 -4.86
N SER A 20 -24.16 -24.34 -4.56
CA SER A 20 -23.75 -22.97 -4.83
C SER A 20 -22.52 -22.75 -3.94
N HIS A 21 -21.37 -23.12 -4.46
CA HIS A 21 -20.10 -22.66 -3.95
C HIS A 21 -20.08 -21.17 -4.23
N SER A 22 -20.59 -20.39 -3.29
CA SER A 22 -20.19 -18.99 -3.18
C SER A 22 -18.69 -19.05 -2.97
N THR A 23 -17.92 -18.94 -4.04
CA THR A 23 -16.56 -18.47 -3.96
C THR A 23 -16.67 -17.07 -3.37
N ASP A 24 -16.63 -16.97 -2.03
CA ASP A 24 -16.13 -15.80 -1.36
C ASP A 24 -14.71 -15.61 -1.91
N THR A 25 -14.61 -14.94 -3.03
CA THR A 25 -13.39 -14.24 -3.42
C THR A 25 -13.22 -13.20 -2.32
N LYS A 26 -12.59 -13.63 -1.23
CA LYS A 26 -11.98 -12.74 -0.28
C LYS A 26 -11.07 -11.88 -1.13
N GLU A 27 -11.57 -10.70 -1.48
CA GLU A 27 -10.80 -9.65 -2.14
C GLU A 27 -9.60 -9.41 -1.25
N THR A 28 -8.48 -10.07 -1.56
CA THR A 28 -7.25 -9.98 -0.79
C THR A 28 -6.62 -8.66 -1.15
N ARG A 29 -7.17 -7.58 -0.58
CA ARG A 29 -6.56 -6.27 -0.70
C ARG A 29 -5.09 -6.34 -0.29
N PRO A 30 -4.21 -5.61 -0.97
CA PRO A 30 -2.79 -5.62 -0.68
C PRO A 30 -2.50 -5.33 0.79
N GLN A 31 -1.51 -6.01 1.33
CA GLN A 31 -1.09 -5.86 2.72
C GLN A 31 0.38 -5.45 2.81
N ALA A 32 0.70 -4.64 3.80
CA ALA A 32 2.05 -4.26 4.15
C ALA A 32 2.35 -4.54 5.63
N TRP A 33 3.61 -4.61 5.98
CA TRP A 33 4.05 -4.76 7.36
C TRP A 33 4.15 -3.40 8.04
N LEU A 34 3.53 -3.27 9.21
CA LEU A 34 3.73 -2.13 10.11
C LEU A 34 4.89 -2.39 11.09
N GLN A 35 5.00 -3.64 11.53
CA GLN A 35 6.09 -4.16 12.35
C GLN A 35 6.17 -5.69 12.17
N PRO A 36 7.24 -6.38 12.62
CA PRO A 36 7.29 -7.83 12.61
C PRO A 36 6.05 -8.46 13.27
N GLY A 37 5.41 -9.38 12.58
CA GLY A 37 4.18 -10.04 13.04
C GLY A 37 2.88 -9.24 12.89
N THR A 38 2.92 -7.99 12.43
CA THR A 38 1.72 -7.15 12.27
C THR A 38 1.62 -6.60 10.87
N ARG A 39 0.57 -6.98 10.15
CA ARG A 39 0.24 -6.45 8.81
C ARG A 39 -0.97 -5.54 8.87
N VAL A 40 -1.04 -4.63 7.92
CA VAL A 40 -2.19 -3.79 7.64
C VAL A 40 -2.64 -3.99 6.20
N THR A 41 -3.93 -3.99 5.97
CA THR A 41 -4.50 -3.88 4.62
C THR A 41 -4.35 -2.44 4.14
N LEU A 42 -3.89 -2.22 2.92
CA LEU A 42 -3.79 -0.87 2.37
C LEU A 42 -5.19 -0.26 2.21
N PRO A 43 -5.36 1.05 2.45
CA PRO A 43 -6.56 1.76 2.07
C PRO A 43 -6.85 1.62 0.57
N PRO A 44 -8.08 1.92 0.10
CA PRO A 44 -8.36 2.02 -1.32
C PRO A 44 -7.37 2.97 -2.03
N PRO A 45 -7.05 2.73 -3.31
CA PRO A 45 -6.00 3.48 -4.02
C PRO A 45 -6.33 4.95 -4.27
N GLY A 46 -7.62 5.33 -4.25
CA GLY A 46 -8.06 6.68 -4.60
C GLY A 46 -7.68 7.75 -3.57
N ILE A 47 -7.28 8.93 -4.07
CA ILE A 47 -7.03 10.13 -3.28
C ILE A 47 -7.59 11.37 -3.98
N SER A 48 -8.07 12.33 -3.20
CA SER A 48 -8.48 13.66 -3.68
C SER A 48 -8.04 14.74 -2.66
N PRO A 49 -7.43 15.83 -3.10
CA PRO A 49 -7.04 16.14 -4.48
C PRO A 49 -5.95 15.18 -5.01
N ALA A 50 -5.82 15.12 -6.34
CA ALA A 50 -4.78 14.30 -6.98
C ALA A 50 -3.37 14.76 -6.60
N VAL A 51 -2.44 13.81 -6.49
CA VAL A 51 -1.02 14.05 -6.20
C VAL A 51 -0.21 13.69 -7.43
N SER A 52 0.67 14.61 -7.86
CA SER A 52 1.66 14.37 -8.90
C SER A 52 2.96 15.02 -8.51
N SER A 53 4.06 14.26 -8.48
CA SER A 53 5.37 14.77 -8.11
C SER A 53 6.50 13.94 -8.68
N GLN A 54 7.65 14.60 -8.87
CA GLN A 54 8.93 13.98 -9.10
C GLN A 54 9.78 14.16 -7.85
N GLN A 55 10.38 13.10 -7.38
CA GLN A 55 11.08 13.07 -6.11
C GLN A 55 12.41 12.32 -6.24
N LEU A 56 13.45 12.83 -5.61
CA LEU A 56 14.64 12.05 -5.31
C LEU A 56 14.46 11.47 -3.91
N LEU A 57 14.29 10.17 -3.83
CA LEU A 57 14.25 9.45 -2.57
C LEU A 57 15.63 8.94 -2.23
N THR A 58 16.09 9.24 -1.01
CA THR A 58 17.34 8.68 -0.49
C THR A 58 17.00 7.82 0.73
N GLY A 59 17.09 6.52 0.55
CA GLY A 59 16.83 5.52 1.59
C GLY A 59 18.12 5.09 2.27
N SER A 60 18.10 5.01 3.61
CA SER A 60 19.21 4.50 4.43
C SER A 60 18.72 3.32 5.25
N PHE A 61 19.41 2.17 5.13
CA PHE A 61 19.10 0.93 5.81
C PHE A 61 20.40 0.16 6.09
N ASN A 62 20.61 -0.30 7.31
CA ASN A 62 21.80 -1.07 7.72
C ASN A 62 23.14 -0.42 7.30
N GLY A 63 23.24 0.91 7.40
CA GLY A 63 24.45 1.65 7.03
C GLY A 63 24.69 1.80 5.53
N GLN A 64 23.80 1.29 4.69
CA GLN A 64 23.81 1.49 3.25
C GLN A 64 22.83 2.59 2.85
N THR A 65 23.22 3.41 1.91
CA THR A 65 22.38 4.50 1.39
C THR A 65 22.23 4.33 -0.13
N GLN A 66 21.00 4.41 -0.61
CA GLN A 66 20.66 4.36 -2.02
C GLN A 66 19.72 5.51 -2.39
N SER A 67 19.90 6.07 -3.56
CA SER A 67 19.02 7.10 -4.08
C SER A 67 18.32 6.64 -5.35
N LEU A 68 17.05 7.01 -5.47
CA LEU A 68 16.19 6.64 -6.58
C LEU A 68 15.35 7.84 -6.99
N LEU A 69 15.30 8.13 -8.30
CA LEU A 69 14.34 9.08 -8.83
C LEU A 69 12.98 8.42 -8.92
N VAL A 70 11.96 9.05 -8.35
CA VAL A 70 10.61 8.50 -8.29
C VAL A 70 9.62 9.48 -8.88
N MET A 71 8.75 8.98 -9.75
CA MET A 71 7.56 9.68 -10.23
C MET A 71 6.34 9.10 -9.53
N LEU A 72 5.68 9.91 -8.73
CA LEU A 72 4.41 9.56 -8.06
C LEU A 72 3.26 10.26 -8.77
N ASN A 73 2.25 9.48 -9.17
CA ASN A 73 0.96 9.97 -9.63
C ASN A 73 -0.15 9.22 -8.89
N ALA A 74 -1.05 9.94 -8.26
CA ALA A 74 -2.21 9.37 -7.59
C ALA A 74 -3.43 10.24 -7.85
N ASP A 75 -4.54 9.61 -8.21
CA ASP A 75 -5.82 10.25 -8.50
C ASP A 75 -6.96 9.55 -7.73
N ALA A 76 -8.21 9.82 -8.08
CA ALA A 76 -9.37 9.23 -7.41
C ALA A 76 -9.49 7.69 -7.57
N HIS A 77 -8.71 7.07 -8.46
CA HIS A 77 -8.88 5.67 -8.84
C HIS A 77 -7.62 4.82 -8.64
N LYS A 78 -6.44 5.41 -8.78
CA LYS A 78 -5.18 4.64 -8.78
C LYS A 78 -4.00 5.43 -8.26
N VAL A 79 -2.98 4.69 -7.84
CA VAL A 79 -1.64 5.18 -7.56
C VAL A 79 -0.69 4.54 -8.55
N THR A 80 0.19 5.36 -9.14
CA THR A 80 1.27 4.89 -10.01
C THR A 80 2.60 5.41 -9.46
N LEU A 81 3.55 4.51 -9.28
CA LEU A 81 4.89 4.81 -8.79
C LEU A 81 5.92 4.24 -9.76
N ALA A 82 6.66 5.11 -10.43
CA ALA A 82 7.75 4.71 -11.31
C ALA A 82 9.09 5.05 -10.68
N GLY A 83 9.97 4.06 -10.53
CA GLY A 83 11.35 4.25 -10.12
C GLY A 83 12.28 4.33 -11.31
N LEU A 84 13.14 5.33 -11.34
CA LEU A 84 14.10 5.58 -12.42
C LEU A 84 15.52 5.64 -11.86
N SER A 85 16.48 5.19 -12.66
CA SER A 85 17.89 5.39 -12.37
C SER A 85 18.29 6.87 -12.49
N SER A 86 19.48 7.22 -12.04
CA SER A 86 20.06 8.57 -12.18
C SER A 86 20.17 9.05 -13.63
N VAL A 87 20.16 8.13 -14.59
CA VAL A 87 20.18 8.43 -16.03
C VAL A 87 18.81 8.32 -16.70
N GLY A 88 17.74 8.20 -15.90
CA GLY A 88 16.36 8.22 -16.39
C GLY A 88 15.83 6.89 -16.93
N ILE A 89 16.56 5.76 -16.77
CA ILE A 89 16.07 4.44 -17.16
C ILE A 89 15.06 3.97 -16.14
N ARG A 90 13.85 3.56 -16.58
CA ARG A 90 12.82 3.00 -15.71
C ARG A 90 13.28 1.64 -15.18
N LEU A 91 13.40 1.55 -13.86
CA LEU A 91 13.79 0.35 -13.14
C LEU A 91 12.57 -0.50 -12.80
N PHE A 92 11.52 0.15 -12.32
CA PHE A 92 10.25 -0.50 -12.02
C PHE A 92 9.05 0.44 -12.23
N LEU A 93 7.89 -0.15 -12.36
CA LEU A 93 6.59 0.51 -12.29
C LEU A 93 5.71 -0.28 -11.32
N ALA A 94 5.08 0.39 -10.38
CA ALA A 94 4.06 -0.18 -9.53
C ALA A 94 2.77 0.61 -9.69
N THR A 95 1.67 -0.06 -9.97
CA THR A 95 0.32 0.52 -10.05
C THR A 95 -0.56 -0.17 -9.04
N TYR A 96 -1.28 0.59 -8.25
CA TYR A 96 -2.32 0.08 -7.35
C TYR A 96 -3.65 0.71 -7.73
N ASP A 97 -4.61 -0.12 -8.12
CA ASP A 97 -5.96 0.23 -8.48
C ASP A 97 -6.99 -0.73 -7.85
N GLU A 98 -8.24 -0.70 -8.29
CA GLU A 98 -9.32 -1.55 -7.79
C GLU A 98 -9.06 -3.06 -8.00
N THR A 99 -8.21 -3.43 -8.96
CA THR A 99 -7.85 -4.82 -9.27
C THR A 99 -6.64 -5.32 -8.44
N GLY A 100 -5.97 -4.43 -7.70
CA GLY A 100 -4.84 -4.76 -6.84
C GLY A 100 -3.54 -4.07 -7.24
N ILE A 101 -2.41 -4.64 -6.81
CA ILE A 101 -1.08 -4.14 -7.14
C ILE A 101 -0.53 -4.88 -8.36
N HIS A 102 -0.17 -4.13 -9.38
CA HIS A 102 0.53 -4.58 -10.57
C HIS A 102 1.94 -4.01 -10.60
N THR A 103 2.92 -4.87 -10.84
CA THR A 103 4.33 -4.46 -10.91
C THR A 103 4.97 -4.91 -12.21
N GLU A 104 5.69 -3.98 -12.85
CA GLU A 104 6.60 -4.25 -13.94
C GLU A 104 8.02 -3.92 -13.46
N GLN A 105 8.92 -4.87 -13.50
CA GLN A 105 10.31 -4.68 -13.11
C GLN A 105 11.20 -4.96 -14.30
N SER A 106 11.88 -3.92 -14.79
CA SER A 106 12.77 -4.00 -15.95
C SER A 106 14.18 -4.47 -15.57
N ILE A 107 14.59 -4.14 -14.34
CA ILE A 107 15.92 -4.48 -13.79
C ILE A 107 15.73 -4.88 -12.33
N VAL A 108 16.40 -5.92 -11.90
CA VAL A 108 16.44 -6.31 -10.48
C VAL A 108 17.21 -5.24 -9.71
N VAL A 109 16.51 -4.50 -8.86
CA VAL A 109 17.12 -3.54 -7.93
C VAL A 109 17.35 -4.29 -6.63
N PRO A 110 18.60 -4.54 -6.25
CA PRO A 110 18.90 -5.19 -4.98
C PRO A 110 18.29 -4.42 -3.81
N GLN A 111 17.72 -5.14 -2.86
CA GLN A 111 17.17 -4.56 -1.60
C GLN A 111 15.97 -3.61 -1.78
N LEU A 112 15.33 -3.57 -2.97
CA LEU A 112 14.07 -2.85 -3.10
C LEU A 112 12.99 -3.56 -2.27
N PRO A 113 12.29 -2.84 -1.38
CA PRO A 113 11.18 -3.43 -0.64
C PRO A 113 10.05 -3.91 -1.57
N PRO A 114 9.20 -4.85 -1.13
CA PRO A 114 8.01 -5.22 -1.89
C PRO A 114 7.15 -3.99 -2.24
N ALA A 115 6.53 -3.98 -3.42
CA ALA A 115 5.72 -2.85 -3.89
C ALA A 115 4.64 -2.44 -2.89
N SER A 116 4.01 -3.40 -2.20
CA SER A 116 3.03 -3.12 -1.15
C SER A 116 3.61 -2.33 0.03
N GLN A 117 4.88 -2.56 0.38
CA GLN A 117 5.55 -1.82 1.45
C GLN A 117 5.86 -0.38 1.02
N VAL A 118 6.37 -0.20 -0.19
CA VAL A 118 6.63 1.14 -0.76
C VAL A 118 5.33 1.94 -0.86
N LEU A 119 4.26 1.31 -1.35
CA LEU A 119 2.94 1.93 -1.44
C LEU A 119 2.38 2.28 -0.06
N ALA A 120 2.60 1.45 0.97
CA ALA A 120 2.18 1.77 2.34
C ALA A 120 2.85 3.06 2.85
N ASP A 121 4.15 3.24 2.62
CA ASP A 121 4.88 4.43 3.03
C ASP A 121 4.37 5.69 2.28
N VAL A 122 4.13 5.57 0.96
CA VAL A 122 3.52 6.64 0.16
C VAL A 122 2.12 6.97 0.67
N MET A 123 1.28 5.95 0.88
CA MET A 123 -0.10 6.16 1.32
C MET A 123 -0.17 6.67 2.77
N LEU A 124 0.70 6.22 3.68
CA LEU A 124 0.82 6.80 5.02
C LEU A 124 1.18 8.28 4.96
N SER A 125 1.97 8.69 3.96
CA SER A 125 2.40 10.09 3.81
C SER A 125 1.32 10.99 3.21
N HIS A 126 0.45 10.48 2.34
CA HIS A 126 -0.46 11.32 1.55
C HIS A 126 -1.95 11.11 1.86
N TRP A 127 -2.40 9.89 2.19
CA TRP A 127 -3.82 9.61 2.44
C TRP A 127 -4.30 10.22 3.74
N PRO A 128 -5.58 10.63 3.82
CA PRO A 128 -6.14 11.14 5.06
C PRO A 128 -6.16 10.06 6.15
N ILE A 129 -6.08 10.47 7.40
CA ILE A 129 -6.13 9.54 8.56
C ILE A 129 -7.39 8.68 8.51
N SER A 130 -8.53 9.25 8.09
CA SER A 130 -9.81 8.54 7.98
C SER A 130 -9.77 7.33 7.04
N ALA A 131 -8.89 7.32 6.03
CA ALA A 131 -8.70 6.17 5.16
C ALA A 131 -7.93 5.04 5.85
N TRP A 132 -7.05 5.37 6.79
CA TRP A 132 -6.24 4.42 7.53
C TRP A 132 -6.93 3.85 8.77
N GLN A 133 -7.74 4.64 9.47
CA GLN A 133 -8.40 4.23 10.72
C GLN A 133 -9.08 2.85 10.65
N PRO A 134 -9.89 2.53 9.61
CA PRO A 134 -10.55 1.22 9.54
C PRO A 134 -9.58 0.07 9.26
N GLN A 135 -8.35 0.34 8.81
CA GLN A 135 -7.35 -0.63 8.45
C GLN A 135 -6.38 -0.94 9.59
N LEU A 136 -6.22 0.02 10.52
CA LEU A 136 -5.25 -0.13 11.61
C LEU A 136 -5.67 -1.24 12.58
N PRO A 137 -4.72 -2.03 13.10
CA PRO A 137 -5.00 -3.01 14.12
C PRO A 137 -5.55 -2.35 15.39
N LYS A 138 -6.31 -3.11 16.18
CA LYS A 138 -6.90 -2.61 17.43
C LYS A 138 -5.83 -2.00 18.35
N GLY A 139 -6.10 -0.80 18.84
CA GLY A 139 -5.23 -0.07 19.75
C GLY A 139 -4.09 0.71 19.07
N TRP A 140 -3.93 0.60 17.74
CA TRP A 140 -3.00 1.43 16.99
C TRP A 140 -3.59 2.80 16.74
N THR A 141 -2.75 3.82 16.69
CA THR A 141 -3.17 5.21 16.45
C THR A 141 -2.30 5.86 15.38
N LEU A 142 -2.93 6.58 14.47
CA LEU A 142 -2.26 7.46 13.51
C LEU A 142 -2.69 8.89 13.84
N THR A 143 -1.74 9.74 14.19
CA THR A 143 -1.97 11.15 14.56
C THR A 143 -1.29 12.07 13.55
N ASP A 144 -1.81 13.28 13.42
CA ASP A 144 -1.28 14.30 12.50
C ASP A 144 -1.45 15.68 13.16
N ASN A 145 -0.35 16.39 13.37
CA ASN A 145 -0.33 17.72 13.99
C ASN A 145 0.08 18.84 13.00
N GLY A 146 0.08 18.55 11.70
CA GLY A 146 0.37 19.52 10.65
C GLY A 146 1.78 19.41 10.08
N ASP A 147 2.81 19.44 10.87
CA ASP A 147 4.21 19.29 10.42
C ASP A 147 4.73 17.85 10.61
N ARG A 148 3.99 17.02 11.35
CA ARG A 148 4.39 15.65 11.69
C ARG A 148 3.19 14.71 11.73
N ARG A 149 3.38 13.51 11.20
CA ARG A 149 2.42 12.41 11.32
C ARG A 149 3.11 11.24 12.01
N GLU A 150 2.44 10.62 12.97
CA GLU A 150 3.00 9.55 13.79
C GLU A 150 2.07 8.35 13.86
N LEU A 151 2.62 7.17 13.61
CA LEU A 151 1.96 5.88 13.79
C LEU A 151 2.50 5.23 15.06
N HIS A 152 1.61 4.99 16.03
CA HIS A 152 1.93 4.28 17.27
C HIS A 152 1.24 2.93 17.31
N ASN A 153 1.92 1.92 17.86
CA ASN A 153 1.32 0.60 18.08
C ASN A 153 0.44 0.58 19.35
N ALA A 154 -0.19 -0.56 19.63
CA ALA A 154 -1.11 -0.72 20.76
C ALA A 154 -0.46 -0.50 22.15
N SER A 155 0.87 -0.58 22.25
CA SER A 155 1.60 -0.25 23.49
C SER A 155 2.04 1.22 23.58
N GLY A 156 1.65 2.06 22.61
CA GLY A 156 2.03 3.46 22.52
C GLY A 156 3.45 3.70 21.99
N LYS A 157 4.12 2.64 21.47
CA LYS A 157 5.45 2.79 20.87
C LYS A 157 5.34 3.41 19.50
N LEU A 158 6.17 4.43 19.21
CA LEU A 158 6.32 5.04 17.89
C LEU A 158 6.88 4.01 16.89
N VAL A 159 6.17 3.82 15.78
CA VAL A 159 6.50 2.88 14.71
C VAL A 159 7.00 3.60 13.47
N THR A 160 6.26 4.62 13.03
CA THR A 160 6.61 5.42 11.86
C THR A 160 6.39 6.89 12.17
N GLU A 161 7.35 7.71 11.79
CA GLU A 161 7.25 9.16 11.83
C GLU A 161 7.42 9.73 10.42
N ILE A 162 6.57 10.67 10.04
CA ILE A 162 6.63 11.37 8.75
C ILE A 162 6.68 12.87 9.04
N VAL A 163 7.71 13.53 8.55
CA VAL A 163 7.87 14.98 8.69
C VAL A 163 7.46 15.68 7.39
N TYR A 164 6.78 16.79 7.52
CA TYR A 164 6.27 17.59 6.42
C TYR A 164 6.86 19.00 6.41
N LEU A 165 6.90 19.58 5.23
CA LEU A 165 7.25 20.98 5.04
C LEU A 165 6.18 21.65 4.17
N GLN A 166 5.83 22.89 4.52
CA GLN A 166 4.97 23.73 3.67
C GLN A 166 5.82 24.38 2.57
N ARG A 167 5.50 24.04 1.30
CA ARG A 167 6.16 24.61 0.14
C ARG A 167 5.12 25.07 -0.87
N LYS A 168 5.18 26.34 -1.28
CA LYS A 168 4.27 26.91 -2.29
C LYS A 168 2.78 26.64 -2.00
N GLY A 169 2.39 26.67 -0.72
CA GLY A 169 1.01 26.39 -0.28
C GLY A 169 0.62 24.92 -0.28
N LYS A 170 1.56 24.00 -0.54
CA LYS A 170 1.36 22.55 -0.44
C LYS A 170 2.11 22.00 0.77
N ARG A 171 1.49 21.06 1.44
CA ARG A 171 2.12 20.27 2.51
C ARG A 171 2.74 19.02 1.89
N GLU A 172 4.08 18.96 1.95
CA GLU A 172 4.87 17.91 1.30
C GLU A 172 5.62 17.08 2.34
N PRO A 173 5.54 15.73 2.33
CA PRO A 173 6.38 14.90 3.16
C PRO A 173 7.85 15.02 2.71
N ILE A 174 8.75 15.27 3.67
CA ILE A 174 10.19 15.42 3.40
C ILE A 174 11.03 14.31 3.99
N SER A 175 10.50 13.55 4.96
CA SER A 175 11.17 12.36 5.49
C SER A 175 10.19 11.36 6.08
N ILE A 176 10.59 10.10 6.05
CA ILE A 176 9.92 8.97 6.70
C ILE A 176 10.97 8.26 7.57
N GLU A 177 10.70 8.14 8.86
CA GLU A 177 11.51 7.35 9.78
C GLU A 177 10.71 6.14 10.24
N GLN A 178 11.23 4.95 9.96
CA GLN A 178 10.62 3.68 10.37
C GLN A 178 11.43 3.10 11.54
N HIS A 179 10.95 3.33 12.75
CA HIS A 179 11.69 3.01 13.99
C HIS A 179 11.81 1.51 14.27
N VAL A 180 10.92 0.69 13.71
CA VAL A 180 10.91 -0.76 13.97
C VAL A 180 11.75 -1.51 12.95
N PHE A 181 11.62 -1.19 11.66
CA PHE A 181 12.44 -1.77 10.60
C PHE A 181 13.76 -1.05 10.41
N LYS A 182 13.96 0.09 11.09
CA LYS A 182 15.21 0.86 11.14
C LYS A 182 15.67 1.33 9.75
N TYR A 183 14.75 1.87 8.97
CA TYR A 183 15.09 2.59 7.76
C TYR A 183 14.65 4.05 7.84
N HIS A 184 15.37 4.88 7.14
CA HIS A 184 15.07 6.30 6.96
C HIS A 184 15.00 6.63 5.48
N ILE A 185 14.01 7.42 5.08
CA ILE A 185 13.85 7.92 3.72
C ILE A 185 13.82 9.45 3.77
N THR A 186 14.72 10.09 3.04
CA THR A 186 14.64 11.53 2.76
C THR A 186 13.98 11.73 1.40
N ILE A 187 13.09 12.71 1.30
CA ILE A 187 12.33 13.02 0.10
C ILE A 187 12.68 14.43 -0.36
N GLN A 188 13.27 14.55 -1.52
CA GLN A 188 13.56 15.81 -2.16
C GLN A 188 12.71 15.96 -3.41
N TYR A 189 11.86 16.98 -3.46
CA TYR A 189 11.03 17.27 -4.63
C TYR A 189 11.87 17.90 -5.73
N LEU A 190 11.66 17.45 -6.96
CA LEU A 190 12.33 17.92 -8.15
C LEU A 190 11.32 18.66 -9.05
N GLY A 191 11.77 19.75 -9.62
CA GLY A 191 10.91 20.66 -10.38
C GLY A 191 10.14 21.64 -9.48
N ASP A 192 9.69 22.70 -10.08
CA ASP A 192 8.93 23.78 -9.44
C ASP A 192 7.43 23.61 -9.59
#